data_48d7e6a37f1da4ef9f294f33bd87cf59
#
_entry.id   48d7e6a37f1da4ef9f294f33bd87cf59
#
_cell.length_a   1.000
_cell.length_b   1.000
_cell.length_c   1.000
_cell.angle_alpha   90.00
_cell.angle_beta   90.00
_cell.angle_gamma   90.00
#
_symmetry.space_group_name_H-M   'P 1'
#
loop_
_entity.id
_entity.type
_entity.pdbx_description
1 polymer ?
#
loop_
_entity_poly.entity_id
_entity_poly.type
_entity_poly.pdbx_seq_one_letter_code
_entity_poly.pdbx_strand_id
1 'polypeptide(L)'
;MFSMSDDTDPLMMLVWIIPIVIFVFYGQQIQLLVTSGEIKKAIKKLDKFRSDSKKELIDYVKKNLDSIDDPTKKIEQFLDYFTIMPVDMDPNGIVDKVRHTVRSREDYTRNHVKSLSPNMGEIELTRVQTLIEIASSLQMMLPFIMEHAKAMDASISAFKTGQPLGDGIGPMVVGKMMLDVEKEIISFQTALAKIEYAKRKLFLLKAEGPGSTVGRPDEALQKIVDNNKIDAIVMIDAALKMEGEDSASIARGFGAAIGGIGTEKFQIEDIATQNKIPVFSIIVKQSVKEAITLMTKEIADQADNVRSQVYEMILENTVEGQSIVIIGVGNTAGVPQ
;
A
#
# COMPACT_ATOMS: atom_id res chain seq x y z
N MET A 1 -65.65 -10.61 -20.81
CA MET A 1 -65.64 -12.09 -20.78
C MET A 1 -64.51 -12.53 -21.71
N PHE A 2 -63.26 -12.54 -21.20
CA PHE A 2 -62.12 -13.02 -21.98
C PHE A 2 -61.99 -14.52 -21.73
N SER A 3 -62.24 -15.33 -22.74
CA SER A 3 -61.97 -16.75 -22.74
C SER A 3 -60.46 -16.96 -22.84
N MET A 4 -59.82 -17.36 -21.77
CA MET A 4 -58.48 -17.95 -21.84
C MET A 4 -58.61 -19.32 -22.50
N SER A 5 -58.07 -19.45 -23.71
CA SER A 5 -57.88 -20.74 -24.36
C SER A 5 -56.77 -21.48 -23.62
N ASP A 6 -57.13 -22.59 -23.01
CA ASP A 6 -56.29 -23.53 -22.25
C ASP A 6 -55.49 -24.46 -23.19
N ASP A 7 -54.75 -23.91 -24.13
CA ASP A 7 -53.82 -24.65 -25.00
C ASP A 7 -52.37 -24.25 -24.73
N THR A 8 -51.93 -24.46 -23.50
CA THR A 8 -50.48 -24.50 -23.22
C THR A 8 -49.98 -25.89 -23.61
N ASP A 9 -49.40 -25.95 -24.82
CA ASP A 9 -48.72 -27.14 -25.34
C ASP A 9 -47.74 -27.67 -24.29
N PRO A 10 -47.86 -28.93 -23.84
CA PRO A 10 -46.94 -29.52 -22.82
C PRO A 10 -45.49 -29.43 -23.23
N LEU A 11 -45.17 -29.37 -24.53
CA LEU A 11 -43.82 -29.12 -25.05
C LEU A 11 -43.32 -27.71 -24.76
N MET A 12 -44.18 -26.70 -24.76
CA MET A 12 -43.81 -25.33 -24.37
C MET A 12 -43.51 -25.21 -22.87
N MET A 13 -44.21 -25.93 -22.01
CA MET A 13 -43.87 -26.00 -20.56
C MET A 13 -42.53 -26.65 -20.32
N LEU A 14 -42.16 -27.70 -21.06
CA LEU A 14 -40.85 -28.34 -20.94
C LEU A 14 -39.68 -27.39 -21.28
N VAL A 15 -39.86 -26.51 -22.26
CA VAL A 15 -38.85 -25.51 -22.66
C VAL A 15 -38.53 -24.55 -21.52
N TRP A 16 -39.47 -24.23 -20.63
CA TRP A 16 -39.27 -23.39 -19.47
C TRP A 16 -38.84 -24.16 -18.20
N ILE A 17 -39.33 -25.39 -18.04
CA ILE A 17 -39.05 -26.22 -16.87
C ILE A 17 -37.61 -26.77 -16.92
N ILE A 18 -37.12 -27.21 -18.09
CA ILE A 18 -35.79 -27.79 -18.24
C ILE A 18 -34.67 -26.80 -17.79
N PRO A 19 -34.63 -25.53 -18.21
CA PRO A 19 -33.66 -24.55 -17.72
C PRO A 19 -33.75 -24.31 -16.21
N ILE A 20 -34.96 -24.29 -15.65
CA ILE A 20 -35.17 -24.11 -14.19
C ILE A 20 -34.64 -25.33 -13.43
N VAL A 21 -34.92 -26.54 -13.90
CA VAL A 21 -34.42 -27.78 -13.29
C VAL A 21 -32.88 -27.83 -13.37
N ILE A 22 -32.30 -27.50 -14.52
CA ILE A 22 -30.83 -27.40 -14.69
C ILE A 22 -30.26 -26.36 -13.74
N PHE A 23 -30.90 -25.20 -13.63
CA PHE A 23 -30.41 -24.13 -12.72
C PHE A 23 -30.52 -24.54 -11.25
N VAL A 24 -31.57 -25.22 -10.83
CA VAL A 24 -31.77 -25.69 -9.45
C VAL A 24 -30.76 -26.79 -9.08
N PHE A 25 -30.53 -27.75 -9.97
CA PHE A 25 -29.64 -28.89 -9.66
C PHE A 25 -28.17 -28.64 -9.98
N TYR A 26 -27.84 -27.80 -10.96
CA TYR A 26 -26.48 -27.56 -11.43
C TYR A 26 -26.03 -26.10 -11.32
N GLY A 27 -26.90 -25.18 -10.89
CA GLY A 27 -26.60 -23.75 -10.83
C GLY A 27 -25.35 -23.42 -10.03
N GLN A 28 -25.16 -24.07 -8.90
CA GLN A 28 -23.98 -23.92 -8.06
C GLN A 28 -22.70 -24.40 -8.77
N GLN A 29 -22.75 -25.51 -9.47
CA GLN A 29 -21.60 -26.05 -10.20
C GLN A 29 -21.27 -25.18 -11.42
N ILE A 30 -22.31 -24.67 -12.13
CA ILE A 30 -22.12 -23.74 -13.24
C ILE A 30 -21.51 -22.43 -12.75
N GLN A 31 -21.99 -21.87 -11.64
CA GLN A 31 -21.43 -20.68 -11.03
C GLN A 31 -19.95 -20.88 -10.65
N LEU A 32 -19.62 -22.00 -10.03
CA LEU A 32 -18.25 -22.34 -9.66
C LEU A 32 -17.33 -22.44 -10.90
N LEU A 33 -17.81 -23.04 -11.99
CA LEU A 33 -17.05 -23.13 -13.24
C LEU A 33 -16.79 -21.75 -13.87
N VAL A 34 -17.80 -20.89 -13.92
CA VAL A 34 -17.70 -19.54 -14.46
C VAL A 34 -16.71 -18.71 -13.62
N THR A 35 -16.91 -18.67 -12.29
CA THR A 35 -16.05 -17.93 -11.37
C THR A 35 -14.62 -18.44 -11.40
N SER A 36 -14.41 -19.76 -11.42
CA SER A 36 -13.07 -20.36 -11.56
C SER A 36 -12.40 -19.96 -12.89
N GLY A 37 -13.17 -19.85 -13.97
CA GLY A 37 -12.68 -19.38 -15.27
C GLY A 37 -12.22 -17.93 -15.24
N GLU A 38 -12.96 -17.05 -14.57
CA GLU A 38 -12.59 -15.63 -14.38
C GLU A 38 -11.35 -15.47 -13.51
N ILE A 39 -11.29 -16.20 -12.40
CA ILE A 39 -10.12 -16.19 -11.50
C ILE A 39 -8.87 -16.67 -12.26
N LYS A 40 -8.94 -17.77 -13.03
CA LYS A 40 -7.83 -18.25 -13.86
C LYS A 40 -7.34 -17.21 -14.88
N LYS A 41 -8.27 -16.49 -15.52
CA LYS A 41 -7.91 -15.40 -16.45
C LYS A 41 -7.21 -14.26 -15.76
N ALA A 42 -7.64 -13.90 -14.55
CA ALA A 42 -7.03 -12.84 -13.78
C ALA A 42 -5.65 -13.23 -13.25
N ILE A 43 -5.48 -14.46 -12.74
CA ILE A 43 -4.17 -15.01 -12.36
C ILE A 43 -3.19 -14.92 -13.53
N LYS A 44 -3.61 -15.32 -14.73
CA LYS A 44 -2.76 -15.23 -15.92
C LYS A 44 -2.36 -13.79 -16.28
N LYS A 45 -3.25 -12.82 -16.06
CA LYS A 45 -2.93 -11.40 -16.23
C LYS A 45 -1.95 -10.89 -15.17
N LEU A 46 -2.13 -11.27 -13.92
CA LEU A 46 -1.23 -10.93 -12.82
C LEU A 46 0.16 -11.51 -13.03
N ASP A 47 0.28 -12.77 -13.45
CA ASP A 47 1.56 -13.40 -13.79
C ASP A 47 2.27 -12.66 -14.93
N LYS A 48 1.50 -12.18 -15.92
CA LYS A 48 2.06 -11.37 -17.00
C LYS A 48 2.60 -10.04 -16.46
N PHE A 49 1.84 -9.29 -15.67
CA PHE A 49 2.31 -8.05 -15.04
C PHE A 49 3.58 -8.28 -14.22
N ARG A 50 3.59 -9.31 -13.38
CA ARG A 50 4.76 -9.71 -12.59
C ARG A 50 5.99 -9.95 -13.45
N SER A 51 5.83 -10.76 -14.52
CA SER A 51 6.93 -11.11 -15.43
C SER A 51 7.45 -9.90 -16.18
N ASP A 52 6.55 -9.07 -16.71
CA ASP A 52 6.91 -7.89 -17.49
C ASP A 52 7.62 -6.85 -16.59
N SER A 53 7.08 -6.57 -15.41
CA SER A 53 7.67 -5.66 -14.41
C SER A 53 9.06 -6.13 -13.96
N LYS A 54 9.22 -7.42 -13.67
CA LYS A 54 10.52 -7.99 -13.28
C LYS A 54 11.55 -7.82 -14.38
N LYS A 55 11.18 -8.10 -15.63
CA LYS A 55 12.07 -7.94 -16.78
C LYS A 55 12.48 -6.48 -16.97
N GLU A 56 11.54 -5.56 -16.90
CA GLU A 56 11.80 -4.13 -17.07
C GLU A 56 12.71 -3.56 -15.99
N LEU A 57 12.53 -3.99 -14.72
CA LEU A 57 13.41 -3.59 -13.62
C LEU A 57 14.82 -4.17 -13.79
N ILE A 58 14.96 -5.43 -14.20
CA ILE A 58 16.24 -6.05 -14.49
C ILE A 58 16.98 -5.31 -15.61
N ASP A 59 16.27 -4.97 -16.69
CA ASP A 59 16.84 -4.26 -17.82
C ASP A 59 17.26 -2.83 -17.44
N TYR A 60 16.48 -2.15 -16.59
CA TYR A 60 16.82 -0.84 -16.05
C TYR A 60 18.08 -0.89 -15.17
N VAL A 61 18.16 -1.84 -14.25
CA VAL A 61 19.32 -2.01 -13.37
C VAL A 61 20.58 -2.34 -14.18
N LYS A 62 20.50 -3.25 -15.16
CA LYS A 62 21.61 -3.58 -16.04
C LYS A 62 22.11 -2.41 -16.86
N LYS A 63 21.20 -1.53 -17.32
CA LYS A 63 21.55 -0.41 -18.18
C LYS A 63 22.18 0.76 -17.43
N ASN A 64 21.80 0.98 -16.15
CA ASN A 64 22.17 2.19 -15.41
C ASN A 64 23.21 1.95 -14.31
N LEU A 65 23.61 0.72 -14.08
CA LEU A 65 24.50 0.35 -12.98
C LEU A 65 25.60 -0.60 -13.47
N ASP A 66 26.53 -0.05 -14.27
CA ASP A 66 27.66 -0.78 -14.89
C ASP A 66 28.61 -1.50 -13.88
N SER A 67 28.42 -1.32 -12.58
CA SER A 67 29.33 -1.82 -11.53
C SER A 67 28.70 -2.86 -10.58
N ILE A 68 27.61 -3.52 -10.96
CA ILE A 68 26.93 -4.47 -10.08
C ILE A 68 27.18 -5.90 -10.53
N ASP A 69 27.90 -6.66 -9.69
CA ASP A 69 28.22 -8.07 -9.94
C ASP A 69 26.98 -8.98 -9.99
N ASP A 70 25.88 -8.62 -9.30
CA ASP A 70 24.60 -9.34 -9.33
C ASP A 70 23.39 -8.41 -9.36
N PRO A 71 22.82 -8.14 -10.55
CA PRO A 71 21.64 -7.32 -10.70
C PRO A 71 20.40 -7.85 -9.94
N THR A 72 20.30 -9.17 -9.79
CA THR A 72 19.16 -9.82 -9.13
C THR A 72 19.15 -9.53 -7.64
N LYS A 73 20.31 -9.63 -6.99
CA LYS A 73 20.48 -9.35 -5.56
C LYS A 73 20.20 -7.88 -5.23
N LYS A 74 20.55 -6.98 -6.13
CA LYS A 74 20.27 -5.55 -5.95
C LYS A 74 18.79 -5.24 -6.16
N ILE A 75 18.11 -5.94 -7.05
CA ILE A 75 16.66 -5.85 -7.22
C ILE A 75 15.96 -6.38 -5.98
N GLU A 76 16.43 -7.48 -5.38
CA GLU A 76 15.88 -8.00 -4.12
C GLU A 76 16.04 -6.96 -3.00
N GLN A 77 17.21 -6.31 -2.88
CA GLN A 77 17.41 -5.21 -1.93
C GLN A 77 16.48 -4.02 -2.22
N PHE A 78 16.26 -3.67 -3.49
CA PHE A 78 15.30 -2.64 -3.87
C PHE A 78 13.87 -3.03 -3.50
N LEU A 79 13.51 -4.31 -3.66
CA LEU A 79 12.19 -4.84 -3.34
C LEU A 79 11.91 -4.82 -1.83
N ASP A 80 12.93 -5.00 -0.99
CA ASP A 80 12.80 -4.90 0.46
C ASP A 80 12.35 -3.49 0.92
N TYR A 81 12.61 -2.46 0.11
CA TYR A 81 12.15 -1.08 0.35
C TYR A 81 10.77 -0.75 -0.21
N PHE A 82 10.22 -1.64 -1.04
CA PHE A 82 8.88 -1.50 -1.59
C PHE A 82 7.97 -2.52 -0.93
N THR A 83 7.16 -2.06 -0.01
CA THR A 83 6.21 -2.91 0.73
C THR A 83 5.24 -3.69 -0.16
N ILE A 84 5.10 -3.33 -1.44
CA ILE A 84 4.25 -4.05 -2.38
C ILE A 84 4.69 -3.73 -3.82
N MET A 85 5.47 -4.60 -4.45
CA MET A 85 5.78 -4.57 -5.88
C MET A 85 4.98 -5.62 -6.66
N PRO A 86 4.72 -5.46 -7.97
CA PRO A 86 4.10 -6.51 -8.78
C PRO A 86 4.82 -7.85 -8.70
N VAL A 87 6.14 -7.81 -8.40
CA VAL A 87 7.00 -9.00 -8.21
C VAL A 87 6.60 -9.79 -6.97
N ASP A 88 6.13 -9.11 -5.90
CA ASP A 88 5.70 -9.74 -4.65
C ASP A 88 4.26 -10.25 -4.70
N MET A 89 3.49 -9.83 -5.69
CA MET A 89 2.16 -10.36 -5.95
C MET A 89 2.26 -11.73 -6.64
N ASP A 90 2.61 -12.77 -5.85
CA ASP A 90 2.42 -14.14 -6.31
C ASP A 90 0.93 -14.48 -6.28
N PRO A 91 0.26 -14.55 -7.44
CA PRO A 91 -1.18 -14.86 -7.48
C PRO A 91 -1.45 -16.28 -6.96
N ASN A 92 -0.48 -17.19 -7.07
CA ASN A 92 -0.60 -18.53 -6.52
C ASN A 92 -0.49 -18.51 -5.00
N GLY A 93 0.40 -17.69 -4.44
CA GLY A 93 0.54 -17.49 -3.00
C GLY A 93 -0.74 -16.90 -2.36
N ILE A 94 -1.42 -15.98 -3.04
CA ILE A 94 -2.72 -15.45 -2.60
C ILE A 94 -3.77 -16.56 -2.60
N VAL A 95 -3.86 -17.32 -3.69
CA VAL A 95 -4.79 -18.45 -3.82
C VAL A 95 -4.51 -19.51 -2.76
N ASP A 96 -3.23 -19.82 -2.51
CA ASP A 96 -2.83 -20.81 -1.50
C ASP A 96 -3.11 -20.33 -0.07
N LYS A 97 -2.92 -19.05 0.25
CA LYS A 97 -3.32 -18.48 1.54
C LYS A 97 -4.83 -18.61 1.76
N VAL A 98 -5.62 -18.25 0.76
CA VAL A 98 -7.10 -18.40 0.83
C VAL A 98 -7.46 -19.88 0.96
N ARG A 99 -6.87 -20.75 0.15
CA ARG A 99 -7.09 -22.22 0.20
C ARG A 99 -6.71 -22.80 1.57
N HIS A 100 -5.59 -22.35 2.18
CA HIS A 100 -5.17 -22.80 3.50
C HIS A 100 -6.16 -22.35 4.59
N THR A 101 -6.62 -21.11 4.54
CA THR A 101 -7.61 -20.57 5.49
C THR A 101 -8.91 -21.37 5.43
N VAL A 102 -9.30 -21.77 4.23
CA VAL A 102 -10.52 -22.56 4.02
C VAL A 102 -10.34 -24.01 4.45
N ARG A 103 -9.20 -24.65 4.14
CA ARG A 103 -8.91 -25.99 4.65
C ARG A 103 -8.97 -26.04 6.17
N SER A 104 -8.45 -25.03 6.85
CA SER A 104 -8.55 -24.92 8.31
C SER A 104 -10.00 -24.83 8.78
N ARG A 105 -10.87 -24.11 8.06
CA ARG A 105 -12.32 -24.07 8.33
C ARG A 105 -13.02 -25.40 7.99
N GLU A 106 -12.69 -26.01 6.85
CA GLU A 106 -13.20 -27.33 6.47
C GLU A 106 -12.84 -28.38 7.52
N ASP A 107 -11.60 -28.40 7.99
CA ASP A 107 -11.16 -29.36 9.01
C ASP A 107 -11.88 -29.13 10.34
N TYR A 108 -12.09 -27.88 10.75
CA TYR A 108 -12.89 -27.54 11.91
C TYR A 108 -14.34 -27.98 11.74
N THR A 109 -14.97 -27.65 10.61
CA THR A 109 -16.36 -28.00 10.31
C THR A 109 -16.53 -29.52 10.17
N ARG A 110 -15.59 -30.20 9.48
CA ARG A 110 -15.59 -31.66 9.32
C ARG A 110 -15.48 -32.38 10.66
N ASN A 111 -14.64 -31.90 11.57
CA ASN A 111 -14.49 -32.47 12.89
C ASN A 111 -15.75 -32.22 13.75
N HIS A 112 -16.38 -31.07 13.58
CA HIS A 112 -17.62 -30.72 14.29
C HIS A 112 -18.83 -31.49 13.72
N VAL A 113 -18.95 -31.63 12.41
CA VAL A 113 -20.03 -32.39 11.74
C VAL A 113 -19.87 -33.90 11.95
N LYS A 114 -18.63 -34.45 11.98
CA LYS A 114 -18.41 -35.86 12.35
C LYS A 114 -18.87 -36.19 13.76
N SER A 115 -18.87 -35.19 14.64
CA SER A 115 -19.41 -35.36 16.00
C SER A 115 -20.93 -35.28 16.09
N LEU A 116 -21.60 -34.74 15.05
CA LEU A 116 -23.02 -34.44 15.04
C LEU A 116 -23.86 -35.33 14.09
N SER A 117 -23.27 -35.88 13.01
CA SER A 117 -24.00 -36.75 12.07
C SER A 117 -23.06 -37.61 11.21
N PRO A 118 -23.40 -38.91 11.02
CA PRO A 118 -22.57 -39.84 10.23
C PRO A 118 -22.86 -39.86 8.74
N ASN A 119 -23.62 -38.94 8.17
CA ASN A 119 -24.07 -38.98 6.77
C ASN A 119 -23.08 -38.32 5.79
N MET A 120 -22.45 -39.11 4.92
CA MET A 120 -21.45 -38.67 3.94
C MET A 120 -21.94 -37.63 2.92
N GLY A 121 -23.24 -37.54 2.62
CA GLY A 121 -23.81 -36.57 1.69
C GLY A 121 -23.73 -35.12 2.14
N GLU A 122 -23.83 -34.85 3.46
CA GLU A 122 -23.69 -33.51 4.02
C GLU A 122 -22.25 -32.98 3.92
N ILE A 123 -21.25 -33.86 4.00
CA ILE A 123 -19.82 -33.49 3.92
C ILE A 123 -19.48 -32.98 2.52
N GLU A 124 -20.07 -33.57 1.48
CA GLU A 124 -19.82 -33.18 0.11
C GLU A 124 -20.52 -31.87 -0.25
N LEU A 125 -21.72 -31.63 0.28
CA LEU A 125 -22.45 -30.36 0.15
C LEU A 125 -21.70 -29.22 0.85
N THR A 126 -21.20 -29.45 2.04
CA THR A 126 -20.38 -28.48 2.80
C THR A 126 -19.10 -28.13 2.05
N ARG A 127 -18.45 -29.10 1.42
CA ARG A 127 -17.25 -28.89 0.60
C ARG A 127 -17.54 -28.02 -0.61
N VAL A 128 -18.65 -28.24 -1.32
CA VAL A 128 -19.06 -27.42 -2.47
C VAL A 128 -19.41 -26.00 -2.01
N GLN A 129 -20.14 -25.84 -0.92
CA GLN A 129 -20.48 -24.53 -0.36
C GLN A 129 -19.21 -23.75 0.01
N THR A 130 -18.25 -24.37 0.67
CA THR A 130 -16.98 -23.75 1.03
C THR A 130 -16.18 -23.31 -0.20
N LEU A 131 -16.16 -24.12 -1.26
CA LEU A 131 -15.51 -23.74 -2.52
C LEU A 131 -16.18 -22.54 -3.19
N ILE A 132 -17.52 -22.46 -3.11
CA ILE A 132 -18.28 -21.30 -3.62
C ILE A 132 -17.96 -20.04 -2.82
N GLU A 133 -17.88 -20.11 -1.49
CA GLU A 133 -17.51 -18.99 -0.64
C GLU A 133 -16.11 -18.46 -0.95
N ILE A 134 -15.15 -19.37 -1.17
CA ILE A 134 -13.79 -18.99 -1.57
C ILE A 134 -13.81 -18.28 -2.94
N ALA A 135 -14.46 -18.90 -3.92
CA ALA A 135 -14.51 -18.38 -5.26
C ALA A 135 -15.17 -16.99 -5.26
N SER A 136 -16.25 -16.81 -4.50
CA SER A 136 -16.95 -15.53 -4.37
C SER A 136 -16.08 -14.48 -3.68
N SER A 137 -15.37 -14.85 -2.60
CA SER A 137 -14.46 -13.94 -1.90
C SER A 137 -13.31 -13.50 -2.80
N LEU A 138 -12.71 -14.43 -3.54
CA LEU A 138 -11.66 -14.12 -4.52
C LEU A 138 -12.20 -13.23 -5.65
N GLN A 139 -13.40 -13.49 -6.15
CA GLN A 139 -14.03 -12.69 -7.20
C GLN A 139 -14.27 -11.25 -6.73
N MET A 140 -14.69 -11.05 -5.48
CA MET A 140 -14.85 -9.71 -4.89
C MET A 140 -13.52 -8.97 -4.72
N MET A 141 -12.46 -9.67 -4.34
CA MET A 141 -11.13 -9.06 -4.15
C MET A 141 -10.37 -8.82 -5.46
N LEU A 142 -10.70 -9.55 -6.51
CA LEU A 142 -9.96 -9.58 -7.76
C LEU A 142 -9.85 -8.22 -8.46
N PRO A 143 -10.91 -7.38 -8.56
CA PRO A 143 -10.82 -6.05 -9.13
C PRO A 143 -9.81 -5.17 -8.38
N PHE A 144 -9.80 -5.26 -7.05
CA PHE A 144 -8.88 -4.51 -6.17
C PHE A 144 -7.43 -4.92 -6.42
N ILE A 145 -7.16 -6.23 -6.45
CA ILE A 145 -5.84 -6.79 -6.73
C ILE A 145 -5.36 -6.38 -8.13
N MET A 146 -6.25 -6.42 -9.11
CA MET A 146 -5.93 -6.04 -10.49
C MET A 146 -5.64 -4.55 -10.64
N GLU A 147 -6.38 -3.69 -9.96
CA GLU A 147 -6.14 -2.25 -9.96
C GLU A 147 -4.79 -1.93 -9.31
N HIS A 148 -4.51 -2.56 -8.18
CA HIS A 148 -3.25 -2.42 -7.48
C HIS A 148 -2.05 -2.89 -8.33
N ALA A 149 -2.16 -4.05 -8.97
CA ALA A 149 -1.13 -4.54 -9.88
C ALA A 149 -0.87 -3.61 -11.07
N LYS A 150 -1.92 -3.01 -11.65
CA LYS A 150 -1.78 -2.00 -12.72
C LYS A 150 -1.09 -0.73 -12.23
N ALA A 151 -1.40 -0.28 -11.02
CA ALA A 151 -0.77 0.89 -10.44
C ALA A 151 0.72 0.65 -10.21
N MET A 152 1.09 -0.53 -9.73
CA MET A 152 2.49 -0.93 -9.54
C MET A 152 3.25 -1.06 -10.86
N ASP A 153 2.64 -1.64 -11.89
CA ASP A 153 3.22 -1.67 -13.24
C ASP A 153 3.49 -0.25 -13.76
N ALA A 154 2.55 0.67 -13.55
CA ALA A 154 2.70 2.07 -13.91
C ALA A 154 3.83 2.79 -13.13
N SER A 155 4.15 2.35 -11.90
CA SER A 155 5.22 2.95 -11.08
C SER A 155 6.62 2.76 -11.70
N ILE A 156 6.82 1.71 -12.50
CA ILE A 156 8.09 1.42 -13.17
C ILE A 156 8.51 2.59 -14.07
N SER A 157 7.55 3.31 -14.67
CA SER A 157 7.84 4.47 -15.48
C SER A 157 8.47 5.61 -14.67
N ALA A 158 8.03 5.83 -13.44
CA ALA A 158 8.59 6.84 -12.54
C ALA A 158 10.06 6.53 -12.20
N PHE A 159 10.36 5.25 -11.93
CA PHE A 159 11.75 4.82 -11.71
C PHE A 159 12.64 5.03 -12.93
N LYS A 160 12.16 4.66 -14.12
CA LYS A 160 12.91 4.83 -15.36
C LYS A 160 13.23 6.28 -15.68
N THR A 161 12.35 7.18 -15.31
CA THR A 161 12.50 8.63 -15.58
C THR A 161 13.14 9.38 -14.41
N GLY A 162 13.39 8.72 -13.28
CA GLY A 162 13.93 9.34 -12.07
C GLY A 162 13.00 10.42 -11.51
N GLN A 163 11.70 10.24 -11.67
CA GLN A 163 10.69 11.18 -11.18
C GLN A 163 10.07 10.67 -9.86
N PRO A 164 9.60 11.59 -8.99
CA PRO A 164 9.11 11.20 -7.68
C PRO A 164 7.80 10.42 -7.74
N LEU A 165 7.64 9.49 -6.80
CA LEU A 165 6.37 8.84 -6.49
C LEU A 165 5.52 9.74 -5.58
N GLY A 166 4.19 9.56 -5.60
CA GLY A 166 3.30 10.34 -4.75
C GLY A 166 3.62 10.26 -3.26
N ASP A 167 4.01 9.07 -2.79
CA ASP A 167 4.46 8.84 -1.41
C ASP A 167 5.70 9.68 -1.02
N GLY A 168 6.44 10.18 -2.00
CA GLY A 168 7.64 11.01 -1.79
C GLY A 168 7.36 12.47 -1.38
N ILE A 169 6.11 12.87 -1.14
CA ILE A 169 5.80 14.26 -0.79
C ILE A 169 6.45 14.71 0.52
N GLY A 170 6.48 13.85 1.56
CA GLY A 170 7.14 14.16 2.83
C GLY A 170 8.64 14.45 2.65
N PRO A 171 9.42 13.52 2.09
CA PRO A 171 10.83 13.76 1.75
C PRO A 171 11.05 14.94 0.80
N MET A 172 10.14 15.20 -0.12
CA MET A 172 10.23 16.35 -1.03
C MET A 172 10.14 17.68 -0.29
N VAL A 173 9.22 17.81 0.65
CA VAL A 173 9.08 19.02 1.47
C VAL A 173 10.33 19.26 2.30
N VAL A 174 10.81 18.23 3.02
CA VAL A 174 12.01 18.34 3.83
C VAL A 174 13.25 18.55 2.96
N GLY A 175 13.35 17.90 1.80
CA GLY A 175 14.39 18.14 0.81
C GLY A 175 14.47 19.60 0.35
N LYS A 176 13.32 20.25 0.10
CA LYS A 176 13.26 21.70 -0.17
C LYS A 176 13.74 22.56 1.00
N MET A 177 13.53 22.12 2.24
CA MET A 177 14.04 22.83 3.42
C MET A 177 15.56 22.62 3.61
N MET A 178 16.13 21.55 3.05
CA MET A 178 17.56 21.21 3.09
C MET A 178 18.37 21.80 1.93
N LEU A 179 17.76 22.57 1.02
CA LEU A 179 18.49 23.20 -0.09
C LEU A 179 19.60 24.13 0.48
N ASP A 180 20.79 24.04 -0.11
CA ASP A 180 21.96 24.84 0.24
C ASP A 180 22.45 24.68 1.70
N VAL A 181 22.04 23.61 2.38
CA VAL A 181 22.47 23.29 3.75
C VAL A 181 23.36 22.05 3.72
N GLU A 182 24.38 22.04 4.57
CA GLU A 182 25.24 20.87 4.78
C GLU A 182 24.41 19.69 5.36
N LYS A 183 24.65 18.50 4.82
CA LYS A 183 23.92 17.28 5.16
C LYS A 183 24.88 16.21 5.64
N GLU A 184 24.50 15.47 6.66
CA GLU A 184 25.22 14.30 7.18
C GLU A 184 24.31 13.06 7.16
N ILE A 185 24.89 11.88 6.91
CA ILE A 185 24.15 10.62 7.03
C ILE A 185 24.24 10.16 8.48
N ILE A 186 23.11 10.20 9.19
CA ILE A 186 23.03 9.92 10.63
C ILE A 186 22.65 8.47 10.94
N SER A 187 21.87 7.83 10.07
CA SER A 187 21.51 6.41 10.15
C SER A 187 21.45 5.80 8.75
N PHE A 188 21.09 4.54 8.64
CA PHE A 188 21.04 3.87 7.33
C PHE A 188 20.17 4.67 6.34
N GLN A 189 20.79 5.13 5.26
CA GLN A 189 20.16 5.91 4.20
C GLN A 189 19.25 7.05 4.70
N THR A 190 19.64 7.73 5.77
CA THR A 190 18.87 8.83 6.34
C THR A 190 19.76 10.05 6.54
N ALA A 191 19.40 11.13 5.89
CA ALA A 191 20.09 12.39 5.89
C ALA A 191 19.55 13.32 6.99
N LEU A 192 20.45 13.99 7.67
CA LEU A 192 20.19 15.06 8.64
C LEU A 192 20.78 16.37 8.13
N ALA A 193 20.03 17.44 8.24
CA ALA A 193 20.51 18.80 8.14
C ALA A 193 20.06 19.61 9.36
N LYS A 194 20.83 20.64 9.73
CA LYS A 194 20.54 21.51 10.86
C LYS A 194 20.42 22.94 10.36
N ILE A 195 19.31 23.57 10.68
CA ILE A 195 19.07 24.99 10.34
C ILE A 195 18.57 25.75 11.56
N GLU A 196 18.65 27.05 11.49
CA GLU A 196 18.02 27.94 12.47
C GLU A 196 16.84 28.68 11.81
N TYR A 197 15.70 28.70 12.49
CA TYR A 197 14.51 29.42 12.03
C TYR A 197 13.83 30.11 13.20
N ALA A 198 13.64 31.41 13.12
CA ALA A 198 12.99 32.22 14.15
C ALA A 198 13.56 31.94 15.57
N LYS A 199 14.91 31.90 15.70
CA LYS A 199 15.64 31.57 16.93
C LYS A 199 15.35 30.18 17.50
N ARG A 200 14.94 29.22 16.67
CA ARG A 200 14.74 27.81 17.02
C ARG A 200 15.73 26.96 16.25
N LYS A 201 16.18 25.86 16.84
CA LYS A 201 17.03 24.88 16.15
C LYS A 201 16.15 23.82 15.49
N LEU A 202 16.27 23.66 14.18
CA LEU A 202 15.52 22.67 13.43
C LEU A 202 16.47 21.57 12.95
N PHE A 203 16.14 20.33 13.29
CA PHE A 203 16.78 19.11 12.81
C PHE A 203 15.92 18.54 11.70
N LEU A 204 16.38 18.60 10.48
CA LEU A 204 15.64 18.14 9.30
C LEU A 204 16.07 16.72 8.97
N LEU A 205 15.13 15.78 8.97
CA LEU A 205 15.36 14.38 8.66
C LEU A 205 14.55 13.94 7.44
N LYS A 206 15.20 13.28 6.51
CA LYS A 206 14.54 12.53 5.43
C LYS A 206 15.40 11.36 4.99
N ALA A 207 14.80 10.38 4.34
CA ALA A 207 15.56 9.35 3.66
C ALA A 207 16.42 9.95 2.54
N GLU A 208 17.56 9.31 2.29
CA GLU A 208 18.49 9.66 1.23
C GLU A 208 17.86 9.46 -0.15
N GLY A 209 18.10 10.32 -1.09
CA GLY A 209 17.56 10.22 -2.46
C GLY A 209 18.62 10.47 -3.51
N PRO A 210 18.29 10.26 -4.79
CA PRO A 210 17.00 9.85 -5.38
C PRO A 210 16.79 8.32 -5.49
N GLY A 211 17.56 7.52 -4.78
CA GLY A 211 17.71 6.07 -4.94
C GLY A 211 16.55 5.20 -4.45
N SER A 212 15.38 5.74 -4.16
CA SER A 212 14.22 4.99 -3.71
C SER A 212 14.43 4.22 -2.40
N THR A 213 14.41 4.93 -1.31
CA THR A 213 14.51 4.39 0.05
C THR A 213 13.53 5.12 0.97
N VAL A 214 13.19 4.49 2.08
CA VAL A 214 12.46 5.13 3.18
C VAL A 214 13.40 5.46 4.36
N GLY A 215 14.64 4.96 4.30
CA GLY A 215 15.66 5.15 5.34
C GLY A 215 15.27 4.53 6.69
N ARG A 216 15.91 5.02 7.74
CA ARG A 216 15.62 4.66 9.13
C ARG A 216 15.48 5.94 9.97
N PRO A 217 14.38 6.68 9.75
CA PRO A 217 14.13 7.92 10.48
C PRO A 217 13.93 7.71 11.99
N ASP A 218 13.45 6.53 12.39
CA ASP A 218 13.35 6.09 13.78
C ASP A 218 14.71 6.03 14.47
N GLU A 219 15.71 5.35 13.88
CA GLU A 219 17.05 5.27 14.41
C GLU A 219 17.74 6.64 14.42
N ALA A 220 17.50 7.46 13.39
CA ALA A 220 18.01 8.82 13.32
C ALA A 220 17.43 9.70 14.42
N LEU A 221 16.12 9.62 14.67
CA LEU A 221 15.45 10.34 15.75
C LEU A 221 16.01 9.93 17.11
N GLN A 222 16.18 8.63 17.36
CA GLN A 222 16.74 8.14 18.62
C GLN A 222 18.12 8.75 18.88
N LYS A 223 19.02 8.74 17.88
CA LYS A 223 20.36 9.35 18.01
C LYS A 223 20.31 10.86 18.28
N ILE A 224 19.34 11.57 17.71
CA ILE A 224 19.18 13.01 17.96
C ILE A 224 18.69 13.25 19.38
N VAL A 225 17.69 12.51 19.84
CA VAL A 225 17.10 12.63 21.19
C VAL A 225 18.13 12.26 22.27
N ASP A 226 18.97 11.24 22.04
CA ASP A 226 20.01 10.84 22.98
C ASP A 226 21.06 11.93 23.20
N ASN A 227 21.31 12.80 22.21
CA ASN A 227 22.36 13.81 22.25
C ASN A 227 21.84 15.24 22.38
N ASN A 228 20.54 15.47 22.26
CA ASN A 228 19.93 16.79 22.24
C ASN A 228 18.62 16.79 23.02
N LYS A 229 18.35 17.90 23.72
CA LYS A 229 16.99 18.13 24.22
C LYS A 229 16.10 18.52 23.05
N ILE A 230 15.09 17.70 22.74
CA ILE A 230 14.10 17.98 21.71
C ILE A 230 12.78 18.36 22.38
N ASP A 231 12.18 19.43 21.90
CA ASP A 231 10.98 20.02 22.50
C ASP A 231 9.72 19.70 21.68
N ALA A 232 9.85 19.38 20.38
CA ALA A 232 8.75 18.95 19.52
C ALA A 232 9.23 18.15 18.31
N ILE A 233 8.36 17.34 17.75
CA ILE A 233 8.55 16.63 16.48
C ILE A 233 7.43 17.04 15.52
N VAL A 234 7.77 17.34 14.26
CA VAL A 234 6.81 17.57 13.18
C VAL A 234 7.04 16.52 12.10
N MET A 235 6.04 15.68 11.84
CA MET A 235 6.07 14.67 10.78
C MET A 235 5.33 15.16 9.55
N ILE A 236 5.90 14.92 8.39
CA ILE A 236 5.27 15.19 7.09
C ILE A 236 5.17 13.86 6.35
N ASP A 237 3.97 13.48 5.96
CA ASP A 237 3.70 12.17 5.37
C ASP A 237 2.59 12.21 4.33
N ALA A 238 2.50 11.17 3.52
CA ALA A 238 1.36 10.86 2.70
C ALA A 238 0.38 9.98 3.48
N ALA A 239 -0.91 10.22 3.35
CA ALA A 239 -1.93 9.34 3.92
C ALA A 239 -3.01 9.00 2.91
N LEU A 240 -3.64 7.84 3.08
CA LEU A 240 -4.76 7.46 2.22
C LEU A 240 -5.95 8.39 2.44
N LYS A 241 -6.49 8.91 1.35
CA LYS A 241 -7.74 9.63 1.36
C LYS A 241 -8.92 8.67 1.57
N MET A 242 -9.94 9.12 2.28
CA MET A 242 -11.20 8.42 2.39
C MET A 242 -12.07 8.67 1.16
N GLU A 243 -13.11 7.87 1.00
CA GLU A 243 -14.12 8.10 -0.05
C GLU A 243 -14.76 9.49 0.13
N GLY A 244 -14.83 10.27 -0.95
CA GLY A 244 -15.33 11.62 -0.94
C GLY A 244 -14.32 12.71 -0.54
N GLU A 245 -13.09 12.36 -0.15
CA GLU A 245 -12.04 13.35 0.08
C GLU A 245 -11.28 13.68 -1.21
N ASP A 246 -10.85 14.94 -1.32
CA ASP A 246 -10.07 15.39 -2.47
C ASP A 246 -8.61 14.93 -2.37
N SER A 247 -8.04 14.53 -3.51
CA SER A 247 -6.61 14.26 -3.61
C SER A 247 -5.81 15.53 -3.38
N ALA A 248 -4.59 15.39 -2.85
CA ALA A 248 -3.71 16.48 -2.47
C ALA A 248 -4.25 17.41 -1.36
N SER A 249 -5.39 17.10 -0.74
CA SER A 249 -5.85 17.85 0.44
C SER A 249 -4.90 17.64 1.62
N ILE A 250 -4.72 18.69 2.42
CA ILE A 250 -3.79 18.69 3.56
C ILE A 250 -4.60 18.61 4.85
N ALA A 251 -4.15 17.79 5.79
CA ALA A 251 -4.66 17.78 7.15
C ALA A 251 -3.51 17.93 8.15
N ARG A 252 -3.78 18.66 9.25
CA ARG A 252 -2.87 18.87 10.37
C ARG A 252 -3.44 18.20 11.60
N GLY A 253 -2.58 17.60 12.44
CA GLY A 253 -3.03 16.93 13.65
C GLY A 253 -1.94 16.66 14.65
N PHE A 254 -2.33 16.04 15.76
CA PHE A 254 -1.45 15.55 16.82
C PHE A 254 -1.21 14.05 16.66
N GLY A 255 -0.02 13.59 17.05
CA GLY A 255 0.42 12.19 16.95
C GLY A 255 1.08 11.88 15.62
N ALA A 256 1.64 10.68 15.51
CA ALA A 256 2.21 10.21 14.26
C ALA A 256 1.11 9.98 13.23
N ALA A 257 1.40 10.29 11.96
CA ALA A 257 0.47 10.05 10.87
C ALA A 257 0.24 8.54 10.73
N ILE A 258 -0.95 8.07 11.14
CA ILE A 258 -1.35 6.68 11.01
C ILE A 258 -1.87 6.48 9.59
N GLY A 259 -0.99 6.12 8.68
CA GLY A 259 -1.37 5.82 7.30
C GLY A 259 -0.31 4.96 6.64
N GLY A 260 -0.61 3.69 6.41
CA GLY A 260 0.27 2.74 5.75
C GLY A 260 0.91 1.71 6.70
N ILE A 261 1.47 0.68 6.10
CA ILE A 261 2.18 -0.40 6.77
C ILE A 261 3.61 0.11 7.02
N GLY A 262 3.94 0.46 8.26
CA GLY A 262 5.30 0.87 8.61
C GLY A 262 5.53 0.76 10.11
N THR A 263 6.50 -0.04 10.49
CA THR A 263 6.97 -0.16 11.88
C THR A 263 7.67 1.10 12.34
N GLU A 264 8.27 1.85 11.41
CA GLU A 264 9.08 3.04 11.68
C GLU A 264 8.24 4.18 12.29
N LYS A 265 7.02 4.38 11.81
CA LYS A 265 6.10 5.41 12.34
C LYS A 265 5.73 5.13 13.79
N PHE A 266 5.45 3.86 14.10
CA PHE A 266 5.18 3.42 15.45
C PHE A 266 6.38 3.62 16.36
N GLN A 267 7.59 3.34 15.88
CA GLN A 267 8.83 3.54 16.63
C GLN A 267 9.09 5.04 16.89
N ILE A 268 8.82 5.92 15.93
CA ILE A 268 8.92 7.38 16.13
C ILE A 268 7.98 7.84 17.25
N GLU A 269 6.73 7.35 17.26
CA GLU A 269 5.75 7.68 18.30
C GLU A 269 6.15 7.11 19.68
N ASP A 270 6.71 5.91 19.70
CA ASP A 270 7.22 5.28 20.93
C ASP A 270 8.39 6.07 21.52
N ILE A 271 9.38 6.45 20.69
CA ILE A 271 10.51 7.32 21.10
C ILE A 271 9.99 8.65 21.65
N ALA A 272 9.04 9.28 20.95
CA ALA A 272 8.48 10.55 21.37
C ALA A 272 7.75 10.43 22.72
N THR A 273 6.96 9.36 22.91
CA THR A 273 6.20 9.10 24.14
C THR A 273 7.13 8.84 25.33
N GLN A 274 8.17 8.01 25.15
CA GLN A 274 9.16 7.72 26.20
C GLN A 274 9.89 8.97 26.65
N ASN A 275 10.14 9.91 25.74
CA ASN A 275 10.83 11.16 26.01
C ASN A 275 9.90 12.35 26.31
N LYS A 276 8.57 12.11 26.32
CA LYS A 276 7.53 13.15 26.55
C LYS A 276 7.59 14.29 25.55
N ILE A 277 7.94 14.00 24.30
CA ILE A 277 8.04 14.96 23.22
C ILE A 277 6.72 14.97 22.44
N PRO A 278 6.03 16.13 22.30
CA PRO A 278 4.82 16.21 21.49
C PRO A 278 5.14 15.97 20.01
N VAL A 279 4.27 15.18 19.35
CA VAL A 279 4.34 14.92 17.92
C VAL A 279 3.19 15.63 17.22
N PHE A 280 3.51 16.34 16.17
CA PHE A 280 2.57 16.98 15.26
C PHE A 280 2.72 16.37 13.88
N SER A 281 1.64 16.27 13.12
CA SER A 281 1.66 15.73 11.77
C SER A 281 0.99 16.63 10.78
N ILE A 282 1.57 16.72 9.60
CA ILE A 282 0.97 17.29 8.40
C ILE A 282 0.93 16.18 7.36
N ILE A 283 -0.27 15.84 6.90
CA ILE A 283 -0.48 14.77 5.94
C ILE A 283 -1.05 15.31 4.63
N VAL A 284 -0.56 14.80 3.51
CA VAL A 284 -1.11 15.05 2.18
C VAL A 284 -1.90 13.82 1.77
N LYS A 285 -3.20 13.99 1.57
CA LYS A 285 -4.12 12.89 1.27
C LYS A 285 -4.04 12.49 -0.20
N GLN A 286 -3.99 11.19 -0.45
CA GLN A 286 -3.91 10.63 -1.79
C GLN A 286 -4.47 9.21 -1.83
N SER A 287 -4.88 8.75 -3.01
CA SER A 287 -5.27 7.36 -3.21
C SER A 287 -4.05 6.44 -3.19
N VAL A 288 -4.28 5.13 -2.97
CA VAL A 288 -3.20 4.12 -3.09
C VAL A 288 -2.49 4.22 -4.43
N LYS A 289 -3.26 4.40 -5.50
CA LYS A 289 -2.71 4.52 -6.85
C LYS A 289 -1.78 5.74 -6.97
N GLU A 290 -2.20 6.90 -6.49
CA GLU A 290 -1.39 8.13 -6.51
C GLU A 290 -0.12 7.98 -5.70
N ALA A 291 -0.18 7.31 -4.53
CA ALA A 291 0.97 7.09 -3.66
C ALA A 291 2.09 6.29 -4.35
N ILE A 292 1.73 5.25 -5.10
CA ILE A 292 2.69 4.30 -5.69
C ILE A 292 3.02 4.57 -7.16
N THR A 293 2.37 5.56 -7.81
CA THR A 293 2.69 5.95 -9.18
C THR A 293 3.43 7.28 -9.22
N LEU A 294 3.76 7.74 -10.43
CA LEU A 294 4.34 9.05 -10.65
C LEU A 294 3.53 10.12 -9.91
N MET A 295 4.22 10.93 -9.09
CA MET A 295 3.61 12.02 -8.34
C MET A 295 2.83 12.94 -9.28
N THR A 296 1.56 13.17 -8.98
CA THR A 296 0.75 14.10 -9.77
C THR A 296 1.20 15.54 -9.53
N LYS A 297 0.95 16.40 -10.50
CA LYS A 297 1.27 17.82 -10.36
C LYS A 297 0.54 18.44 -9.16
N GLU A 298 -0.69 18.04 -8.92
CA GLU A 298 -1.51 18.52 -7.79
C GLU A 298 -0.85 18.22 -6.44
N ILE A 299 -0.29 17.01 -6.28
CA ILE A 299 0.44 16.63 -5.05
C ILE A 299 1.76 17.40 -4.97
N ALA A 300 2.52 17.47 -6.07
CA ALA A 300 3.80 18.18 -6.11
C ALA A 300 3.66 19.68 -5.78
N ASP A 301 2.62 20.32 -6.28
CA ASP A 301 2.32 21.74 -6.05
C ASP A 301 2.01 22.03 -4.56
N GLN A 302 1.59 21.01 -3.77
CA GLN A 302 1.40 21.19 -2.33
C GLN A 302 2.69 21.29 -1.53
N ALA A 303 3.85 20.94 -2.10
CA ALA A 303 5.09 20.90 -1.33
C ALA A 303 5.44 22.26 -0.68
N ASP A 304 5.23 23.37 -1.38
CA ASP A 304 5.51 24.71 -0.82
C ASP A 304 4.44 25.14 0.20
N ASN A 305 3.19 24.77 -0.02
CA ASN A 305 2.10 25.01 0.93
C ASN A 305 2.35 24.20 2.23
N VAL A 306 2.69 22.92 2.12
CA VAL A 306 3.03 22.07 3.29
C VAL A 306 4.23 22.66 4.04
N ARG A 307 5.28 23.09 3.33
CA ARG A 307 6.44 23.76 3.94
C ARG A 307 6.03 25.00 4.75
N SER A 308 5.15 25.82 4.21
CA SER A 308 4.64 27.00 4.93
C SER A 308 3.88 26.60 6.19
N GLN A 309 3.04 25.56 6.10
CA GLN A 309 2.29 25.04 7.24
C GLN A 309 3.20 24.41 8.31
N VAL A 310 4.33 23.82 7.92
CA VAL A 310 5.36 23.34 8.87
C VAL A 310 5.89 24.52 9.70
N TYR A 311 6.26 25.61 9.06
CA TYR A 311 6.74 26.80 9.76
C TYR A 311 5.68 27.43 10.66
N GLU A 312 4.45 27.50 10.22
CA GLU A 312 3.31 27.96 11.03
C GLU A 312 3.13 27.06 12.27
N MET A 313 3.10 25.74 12.09
CA MET A 313 2.96 24.77 13.18
C MET A 313 4.08 24.89 14.22
N ILE A 314 5.30 25.14 13.77
CA ILE A 314 6.45 25.39 14.67
C ILE A 314 6.22 26.66 15.49
N LEU A 315 5.81 27.75 14.86
CA LEU A 315 5.57 29.04 15.54
C LEU A 315 4.39 28.97 16.52
N GLU A 316 3.35 28.25 16.17
CA GLU A 316 2.14 28.07 17.01
C GLU A 316 2.42 27.22 18.27
N ASN A 317 3.31 26.22 18.18
CA ASN A 317 3.46 25.19 19.22
C ASN A 317 4.78 25.23 19.97
N THR A 318 5.70 26.16 19.62
CA THR A 318 7.02 26.23 20.24
C THR A 318 7.39 27.68 20.54
N VAL A 319 8.41 27.86 21.42
CA VAL A 319 8.96 29.18 21.77
C VAL A 319 10.41 29.31 21.32
N GLU A 320 10.94 30.52 21.28
CA GLU A 320 12.33 30.78 20.95
C GLU A 320 13.30 29.98 21.85
N GLY A 321 14.41 29.51 21.28
CA GLY A 321 15.43 28.70 21.97
C GLY A 321 15.14 27.19 21.97
N GLN A 322 13.95 26.75 21.57
CA GLN A 322 13.60 25.33 21.50
C GLN A 322 14.20 24.62 20.28
N SER A 323 14.32 23.30 20.40
CA SER A 323 14.81 22.41 19.34
C SER A 323 13.70 21.49 18.81
N ILE A 324 13.54 21.46 17.52
CA ILE A 324 12.45 20.74 16.83
C ILE A 324 13.05 19.77 15.81
N VAL A 325 12.54 18.53 15.76
CA VAL A 325 12.85 17.58 14.68
C VAL A 325 11.73 17.62 13.66
N ILE A 326 12.08 17.77 12.38
CA ILE A 326 11.15 17.73 11.26
C ILE A 326 11.48 16.48 10.44
N ILE A 327 10.52 15.59 10.26
CA ILE A 327 10.71 14.30 9.61
C ILE A 327 9.85 14.23 8.35
N GLY A 328 10.49 14.11 7.18
CA GLY A 328 9.81 13.78 5.92
C GLY A 328 9.77 12.28 5.73
N VAL A 329 8.59 11.68 5.94
CA VAL A 329 8.35 10.25 5.79
C VAL A 329 7.87 9.95 4.38
N GLY A 330 8.36 8.88 3.78
CA GLY A 330 7.97 8.39 2.46
C GLY A 330 9.15 7.97 1.59
N ASN A 331 8.82 7.43 0.44
CA ASN A 331 9.81 6.92 -0.51
C ASN A 331 10.51 8.04 -1.28
N THR A 332 11.84 7.98 -1.38
CA THR A 332 12.65 9.03 -2.03
C THR A 332 12.95 8.78 -3.50
N ALA A 333 12.27 7.81 -4.17
CA ALA A 333 12.42 7.66 -5.61
C ALA A 333 12.23 9.01 -6.33
N GLY A 334 13.22 9.43 -7.10
CA GLY A 334 13.18 10.70 -7.84
C GLY A 334 13.18 11.98 -6.97
N VAL A 335 13.28 11.87 -5.66
CA VAL A 335 13.42 13.02 -4.74
C VAL A 335 14.90 13.22 -4.44
N PRO A 336 15.55 14.27 -4.96
CA PRO A 336 16.97 14.51 -4.71
C PRO A 336 17.27 14.87 -3.26
N GLN A 337 18.57 14.88 -2.96
CA GLN A 337 19.11 15.33 -1.68
C GLN A 337 19.05 16.86 -1.59
#